data_2874ada5e042003a4d11712adac2899c
#
_entry.id   2874ada5e042003a4d11712adac2899c
#
_cell.length_a   1.000
_cell.length_b   1.000
_cell.length_c   1.000
_cell.angle_alpha   90.00
_cell.angle_beta   90.00
_cell.angle_gamma   90.00
#
_symmetry.space_group_name_H-M   'P 1'
#
loop_
_entity.id
_entity.type
_entity.pdbx_description
1 polymer ?
#
loop_
_entity_poly.entity_id
_entity_poly.type
_entity_poly.pdbx_seq_one_letter_code
_entity_poly.pdbx_strand_id
1 'polypeptide(L)'
;MFFLKNLKRTRRNPAAPRQNHLTLTVGILLTASASFAEDRITLNTKDDGYRGIWYMNRPLKSVYKYKYSGGLGTYCAKHKPFAVCCDTVNKTFFCYGGTSKANNRSLIHMVSYYDHEKKVVPRPTILLDKKTGDAHDNPVISVDAKGHIWIFSTSHGTDRPSYIHRSRKPYDIDAFELVPATRLQDGNQVAINNFSYFQAWNLPQKGFVCFFTKYGWGADRALAFITSSDGVEWSER
;
A
#
# COMPACT_ATOMS: atom_id res chain seq x y z
N MET A 1 -26.15 55.74 43.59
CA MET A 1 -27.37 55.21 44.25
C MET A 1 -27.01 53.84 44.77
N PHE A 2 -26.49 53.79 45.95
CA PHE A 2 -26.99 53.20 47.21
C PHE A 2 -27.70 51.87 46.98
N PHE A 3 -27.33 50.71 47.52
CA PHE A 3 -27.34 50.40 48.95
C PHE A 3 -26.50 49.15 49.30
N LEU A 4 -25.90 49.25 50.43
CA LEU A 4 -25.17 48.38 51.32
C LEU A 4 -25.96 47.22 51.96
N LYS A 5 -25.18 46.32 52.57
CA LYS A 5 -25.41 45.47 53.79
C LYS A 5 -26.02 44.09 53.51
N ASN A 6 -25.44 42.98 54.02
CA ASN A 6 -25.16 42.72 55.42
C ASN A 6 -24.18 41.52 55.64
N LEU A 7 -23.24 41.75 56.53
CA LEU A 7 -22.44 40.68 57.18
C LEU A 7 -23.31 39.84 58.12
N LYS A 8 -23.06 38.53 58.13
CA LYS A 8 -23.22 37.70 59.36
C LYS A 8 -22.03 36.79 59.58
N ARG A 9 -21.38 37.02 60.71
CA ARG A 9 -20.33 36.24 61.38
C ARG A 9 -20.97 35.08 62.11
N THR A 10 -20.46 33.82 61.91
CA THR A 10 -20.61 32.77 62.93
C THR A 10 -19.42 31.83 62.98
N ARG A 11 -18.75 31.87 64.06
CA ARG A 11 -18.06 30.89 64.91
C ARG A 11 -17.24 29.75 64.26
N ARG A 12 -15.96 29.81 64.63
CA ARG A 12 -14.97 28.72 64.59
C ARG A 12 -15.33 27.60 65.56
N ASN A 13 -15.11 26.34 65.13
CA ASN A 13 -14.86 25.22 66.02
C ASN A 13 -13.59 24.47 65.51
N PRO A 14 -12.83 23.87 66.44
CA PRO A 14 -11.44 23.50 66.26
C PRO A 14 -11.27 22.09 65.63
N ALA A 15 -10.08 21.89 65.02
CA ALA A 15 -9.60 20.79 64.25
C ALA A 15 -9.56 19.44 64.99
N ALA A 16 -9.86 18.37 64.19
CA ALA A 16 -9.42 17.01 64.43
C ALA A 16 -8.34 16.62 63.40
N PRO A 17 -7.36 15.79 63.74
CA PRO A 17 -6.23 15.48 62.87
C PRO A 17 -6.62 14.54 61.74
N ARG A 18 -6.27 14.92 60.52
CA ARG A 18 -6.41 14.06 59.33
C ARG A 18 -5.22 13.12 59.23
N GLN A 19 -5.49 11.83 59.27
CA GLN A 19 -4.59 10.78 58.87
C GLN A 19 -4.42 10.84 57.34
N ASN A 20 -3.19 11.00 56.90
CA ASN A 20 -2.82 10.93 55.47
C ASN A 20 -2.75 9.45 55.04
N HIS A 21 -3.75 8.97 54.35
CA HIS A 21 -3.64 7.75 53.54
C HIS A 21 -3.07 8.11 52.18
N LEU A 22 -1.82 7.73 51.98
CA LEU A 22 -1.13 7.82 50.68
C LEU A 22 -1.69 6.72 49.80
N THR A 23 -2.65 7.05 48.94
CA THR A 23 -3.16 6.14 47.91
C THR A 23 -2.22 6.22 46.69
N LEU A 24 -1.39 5.21 46.55
CA LEU A 24 -0.53 5.04 45.38
C LEU A 24 -1.40 4.60 44.20
N THR A 25 -1.80 5.52 43.36
CA THR A 25 -2.48 5.19 42.08
C THR A 25 -1.44 4.83 41.05
N VAL A 26 -1.26 3.52 40.83
CA VAL A 26 -0.46 3.03 39.68
C VAL A 26 -1.25 3.30 38.42
N GLY A 27 -0.89 4.36 37.73
CA GLY A 27 -1.37 4.66 36.39
C GLY A 27 -0.75 3.69 35.38
N ILE A 28 -1.49 2.66 34.98
CA ILE A 28 -1.14 1.85 33.79
C ILE A 28 -1.41 2.73 32.58
N LEU A 29 -0.33 3.30 32.04
CA LEU A 29 -0.37 3.95 30.72
C LEU A 29 -0.57 2.84 29.68
N LEU A 30 -1.79 2.66 29.23
CA LEU A 30 -2.10 1.89 28.03
C LEU A 30 -1.59 2.68 26.81
N THR A 31 -0.34 2.43 26.41
CA THR A 31 0.13 2.77 25.07
C THR A 31 -0.43 1.72 24.10
N ALA A 32 -1.70 1.86 23.76
CA ALA A 32 -2.32 1.07 22.73
C ALA A 32 -2.36 1.88 21.43
N SER A 33 -1.59 1.40 20.46
CA SER A 33 -2.06 1.14 19.10
C SER A 33 -2.07 2.29 18.11
N ALA A 34 -0.89 2.62 17.59
CA ALA A 34 -0.74 3.08 16.20
C ALA A 34 -0.43 1.90 15.23
N SER A 35 -0.18 0.69 15.75
CA SER A 35 0.23 -0.52 15.01
C SER A 35 -0.93 -1.24 14.29
N PHE A 36 -2.18 -1.05 14.69
CA PHE A 36 -3.30 -1.87 14.20
C PHE A 36 -3.86 -1.50 12.84
N ALA A 37 -3.54 -0.32 12.29
CA ALA A 37 -4.04 0.08 10.96
C ALA A 37 -3.13 -0.41 9.82
N GLU A 38 -1.83 -0.47 10.04
CA GLU A 38 -0.84 -0.94 9.07
C GLU A 38 -0.95 -2.45 8.80
N ASP A 39 -1.20 -3.25 9.82
CA ASP A 39 -1.39 -4.69 9.73
C ASP A 39 -2.63 -5.11 8.90
N ARG A 40 -3.57 -4.19 8.65
CA ARG A 40 -4.77 -4.47 7.85
C ARG A 40 -4.57 -4.26 6.34
N ILE A 41 -3.56 -3.53 5.92
CA ILE A 41 -3.27 -3.27 4.51
C ILE A 41 -2.44 -4.43 3.95
N THR A 42 -1.39 -4.82 4.64
CA THR A 42 -0.48 -5.89 4.24
C THR A 42 -0.90 -7.21 4.87
N LEU A 43 -1.27 -8.20 4.05
CA LEU A 43 -1.81 -9.47 4.53
C LEU A 43 -0.73 -10.52 4.75
N ASN A 44 0.26 -10.64 3.86
CA ASN A 44 1.38 -11.60 3.94
C ASN A 44 0.94 -13.06 4.23
N THR A 45 -0.16 -13.49 3.64
CA THR A 45 -0.67 -14.86 3.79
C THR A 45 -0.44 -15.66 2.51
N LYS A 46 -0.35 -16.97 2.60
CA LYS A 46 -0.25 -17.85 1.41
C LYS A 46 -1.63 -18.23 0.91
N ASP A 47 -1.84 -18.14 -0.39
CA ASP A 47 -3.03 -18.73 -1.02
C ASP A 47 -2.84 -20.26 -1.21
N ASP A 48 -3.92 -20.98 -1.36
CA ASP A 48 -3.92 -22.42 -1.60
C ASP A 48 -3.78 -22.78 -3.09
N GLY A 49 -3.70 -21.80 -3.97
CA GLY A 49 -3.54 -22.00 -5.41
C GLY A 49 -3.45 -20.69 -6.19
N TYR A 50 -3.54 -20.81 -7.50
CA TYR A 50 -3.54 -19.67 -8.43
C TYR A 50 -4.95 -19.40 -8.91
N ARG A 51 -5.49 -18.23 -8.57
CA ARG A 51 -6.79 -17.73 -9.04
C ARG A 51 -6.62 -16.33 -9.55
N GLY A 52 -7.13 -16.06 -10.74
CA GLY A 52 -7.15 -14.72 -11.31
C GLY A 52 -8.56 -14.23 -11.48
N ILE A 53 -8.73 -12.92 -11.48
CA ILE A 53 -9.98 -12.29 -11.88
C ILE A 53 -10.14 -12.41 -13.38
N TRP A 54 -11.29 -12.89 -13.81
CA TRP A 54 -11.67 -12.86 -15.21
C TRP A 54 -12.34 -11.55 -15.56
N TYR A 55 -11.69 -10.78 -16.42
CA TYR A 55 -12.28 -9.59 -17.01
C TYR A 55 -13.00 -10.00 -18.28
N MET A 56 -14.31 -10.06 -18.21
CA MET A 56 -15.12 -10.35 -19.40
C MET A 56 -15.00 -9.25 -20.43
N ASN A 57 -14.99 -9.65 -21.69
CA ASN A 57 -15.07 -8.70 -22.79
C ASN A 57 -16.35 -7.85 -22.66
N ARG A 58 -16.19 -6.54 -22.68
CA ARG A 58 -17.32 -5.61 -22.66
C ARG A 58 -17.66 -5.20 -24.09
N PRO A 59 -18.85 -5.57 -24.60
CA PRO A 59 -19.28 -5.13 -25.92
C PRO A 59 -19.36 -3.61 -25.98
N LEU A 60 -18.89 -3.06 -27.11
CA LEU A 60 -18.96 -1.62 -27.40
C LEU A 60 -19.86 -1.39 -28.61
N LYS A 61 -20.60 -0.28 -28.60
CA LYS A 61 -21.31 0.24 -29.77
C LYS A 61 -20.33 1.01 -30.68
N SER A 62 -19.31 0.34 -31.18
CA SER A 62 -18.29 0.94 -32.06
C SER A 62 -17.68 -0.11 -32.97
N VAL A 63 -16.82 0.31 -33.92
CA VAL A 63 -16.05 -0.60 -34.77
C VAL A 63 -15.15 -1.54 -33.97
N TYR A 64 -14.75 -1.14 -32.77
CA TYR A 64 -14.04 -2.00 -31.83
C TYR A 64 -15.06 -2.74 -30.98
N LYS A 65 -15.37 -3.97 -31.36
CA LYS A 65 -16.41 -4.78 -30.77
C LYS A 65 -16.32 -4.94 -29.25
N TYR A 66 -15.10 -4.96 -28.70
CA TYR A 66 -14.84 -5.16 -27.28
C TYR A 66 -13.86 -4.14 -26.72
N LYS A 67 -14.14 -3.66 -25.51
CA LYS A 67 -13.25 -2.74 -24.79
C LYS A 67 -12.07 -3.47 -24.13
N TYR A 68 -12.32 -4.64 -23.59
CA TYR A 68 -11.32 -5.46 -22.90
C TYR A 68 -11.24 -6.82 -23.58
N SER A 69 -10.03 -7.30 -23.80
CA SER A 69 -9.79 -8.63 -24.32
C SER A 69 -9.55 -9.57 -23.17
N GLY A 70 -10.54 -10.06 -22.51
CA GLY A 70 -10.50 -11.04 -21.42
C GLY A 70 -9.12 -11.57 -20.99
N GLY A 71 -9.02 -12.21 -19.91
CA GLY A 71 -7.78 -12.78 -19.40
C GLY A 71 -7.59 -12.60 -17.89
N LEU A 72 -6.69 -13.36 -17.34
CA LEU A 72 -6.39 -13.37 -15.92
C LEU A 72 -5.70 -12.07 -15.52
N GLY A 73 -6.41 -11.16 -14.85
CA GLY A 73 -5.87 -10.10 -14.02
C GLY A 73 -4.76 -9.22 -14.58
N THR A 74 -4.56 -9.21 -15.89
CA THR A 74 -3.45 -8.51 -16.55
C THR A 74 -3.94 -7.46 -17.54
N TYR A 75 -5.14 -7.00 -17.37
CA TYR A 75 -5.72 -6.01 -18.24
C TYR A 75 -4.82 -4.80 -18.33
N CYS A 76 -4.66 -3.88 -18.40
CA CYS A 76 -3.84 -2.67 -18.55
C CYS A 76 -2.40 -2.99 -19.01
N ALA A 77 -2.23 -3.10 -20.33
CA ALA A 77 -0.93 -3.26 -20.97
C ALA A 77 0.10 -2.15 -20.64
N LYS A 78 -0.34 -1.08 -20.02
CA LYS A 78 0.52 0.03 -19.55
C LYS A 78 1.11 -0.20 -18.16
N HIS A 79 0.63 -1.18 -17.38
CA HIS A 79 1.23 -1.60 -16.13
C HIS A 79 2.41 -2.53 -16.44
N LYS A 80 3.62 -2.13 -16.09
CA LYS A 80 4.86 -2.88 -16.37
C LYS A 80 5.93 -2.59 -15.32
N PRO A 81 6.82 -3.56 -15.08
CA PRO A 81 6.73 -4.96 -15.48
C PRO A 81 5.77 -5.76 -14.59
N PHE A 82 5.34 -6.94 -15.04
CA PHE A 82 4.64 -7.93 -14.23
C PHE A 82 5.58 -9.04 -13.75
N ALA A 83 6.74 -9.19 -14.38
CA ALA A 83 7.74 -10.19 -14.03
C ALA A 83 9.15 -9.61 -14.22
N VAL A 84 10.07 -10.05 -13.36
CA VAL A 84 11.49 -9.69 -13.38
C VAL A 84 12.31 -10.96 -13.20
N CYS A 85 13.17 -11.25 -14.17
CA CYS A 85 14.15 -12.32 -14.07
C CYS A 85 15.33 -11.84 -13.21
N CYS A 86 15.75 -12.67 -12.26
CA CYS A 86 16.87 -12.41 -11.36
C CYS A 86 17.88 -13.56 -11.51
N ASP A 87 18.88 -13.37 -12.35
CA ASP A 87 19.89 -14.39 -12.67
C ASP A 87 20.67 -14.83 -11.43
N THR A 88 20.91 -13.92 -10.50
CA THR A 88 21.63 -14.19 -9.24
C THR A 88 21.04 -15.37 -8.44
N VAL A 89 19.73 -15.55 -8.50
CA VAL A 89 19.00 -16.62 -7.78
C VAL A 89 18.30 -17.58 -8.73
N ASN A 90 18.51 -17.44 -10.03
CA ASN A 90 17.90 -18.23 -11.08
C ASN A 90 16.37 -18.34 -10.95
N LYS A 91 15.72 -17.20 -10.71
CA LYS A 91 14.27 -17.08 -10.52
C LYS A 91 13.68 -15.93 -11.31
N THR A 92 12.45 -16.13 -11.78
CA THR A 92 11.62 -15.06 -12.32
C THR A 92 10.51 -14.74 -11.32
N PHE A 93 10.62 -13.61 -10.64
CA PHE A 93 9.57 -13.10 -9.76
C PHE A 93 8.47 -12.45 -10.57
N PHE A 94 7.21 -12.60 -10.14
CA PHE A 94 6.07 -12.01 -10.83
C PHE A 94 4.96 -11.60 -9.85
N CYS A 95 4.18 -10.64 -10.26
CA CYS A 95 2.95 -10.24 -9.57
C CYS A 95 1.75 -10.30 -10.52
N TYR A 96 0.56 -10.41 -9.97
CA TYR A 96 -0.68 -10.43 -10.75
C TYR A 96 -1.89 -10.02 -9.92
N GLY A 97 -2.97 -9.65 -10.60
CA GLY A 97 -4.27 -9.47 -9.99
C GLY A 97 -4.95 -10.82 -9.80
N GLY A 98 -4.95 -11.29 -8.57
CA GLY A 98 -5.61 -12.51 -8.18
C GLY A 98 -7.00 -12.29 -7.61
N THR A 99 -7.59 -13.36 -7.14
CA THR A 99 -8.86 -13.35 -6.43
C THR A 99 -8.90 -14.48 -5.41
N SER A 100 -9.71 -14.32 -4.36
CA SER A 100 -9.88 -15.36 -3.35
C SER A 100 -10.91 -16.43 -3.78
N LYS A 101 -10.87 -17.58 -3.11
CA LYS A 101 -11.89 -18.60 -3.26
C LYS A 101 -13.28 -18.12 -2.80
N ALA A 102 -13.31 -17.27 -1.78
CA ALA A 102 -14.54 -16.76 -1.19
C ALA A 102 -15.16 -15.62 -2.00
N ASN A 103 -14.34 -14.82 -2.70
CA ASN A 103 -14.81 -13.67 -3.47
C ASN A 103 -13.99 -13.50 -4.76
N ASN A 104 -14.56 -13.95 -5.87
CA ASN A 104 -13.95 -13.88 -7.19
C ASN A 104 -14.11 -12.54 -7.91
N ARG A 105 -14.64 -11.53 -7.23
CA ARG A 105 -14.83 -10.16 -7.75
C ARG A 105 -13.92 -9.13 -7.10
N SER A 106 -13.23 -9.51 -6.03
CA SER A 106 -12.28 -8.64 -5.34
C SER A 106 -10.88 -8.89 -5.86
N LEU A 107 -10.23 -7.83 -6.31
CA LEU A 107 -8.86 -7.86 -6.80
C LEU A 107 -7.89 -7.96 -5.62
N ILE A 108 -7.14 -9.04 -5.60
CA ILE A 108 -6.10 -9.31 -4.62
C ILE A 108 -4.74 -9.22 -5.31
N HIS A 109 -3.81 -8.49 -4.73
CA HIS A 109 -2.44 -8.46 -5.24
C HIS A 109 -1.68 -9.70 -4.77
N MET A 110 -1.19 -10.45 -5.73
CA MET A 110 -0.51 -11.72 -5.54
C MET A 110 0.92 -11.63 -6.05
N VAL A 111 1.84 -12.28 -5.33
CA VAL A 111 3.27 -12.32 -5.67
C VAL A 111 3.76 -13.76 -5.61
N SER A 112 4.52 -14.19 -6.60
CA SER A 112 5.20 -15.48 -6.62
C SER A 112 6.45 -15.43 -7.50
N TYR A 113 7.07 -16.59 -7.74
CA TYR A 113 8.18 -16.72 -8.66
C TYR A 113 8.15 -18.06 -9.39
N TYR A 114 8.83 -18.13 -10.51
CA TYR A 114 9.23 -19.39 -11.15
C TYR A 114 10.70 -19.68 -10.78
N ASP A 115 10.95 -20.85 -10.22
CA ASP A 115 12.27 -21.36 -9.92
C ASP A 115 12.77 -22.12 -11.15
N HIS A 116 13.77 -21.58 -11.84
CA HIS A 116 14.28 -22.15 -13.10
C HIS A 116 15.07 -23.44 -12.89
N GLU A 117 15.67 -23.63 -11.70
CA GLU A 117 16.39 -24.85 -11.36
C GLU A 117 15.43 -25.98 -11.03
N LYS A 118 14.49 -25.73 -10.13
CA LYS A 118 13.52 -26.73 -9.65
C LYS A 118 12.34 -26.90 -10.59
N LYS A 119 12.13 -25.97 -11.53
CA LYS A 119 11.01 -25.92 -12.47
C LYS A 119 9.64 -25.92 -11.77
N VAL A 120 9.55 -25.17 -10.67
CA VAL A 120 8.34 -25.08 -9.86
C VAL A 120 7.92 -23.63 -9.64
N VAL A 121 6.64 -23.44 -9.37
CA VAL A 121 6.04 -22.21 -8.90
C VAL A 121 5.45 -22.45 -7.51
N PRO A 122 5.97 -21.85 -6.44
CA PRO A 122 5.43 -22.01 -5.11
C PRO A 122 4.08 -21.32 -4.96
N ARG A 123 3.36 -21.64 -3.88
CA ARG A 123 2.12 -20.94 -3.55
C ARG A 123 2.34 -19.43 -3.45
N PRO A 124 1.47 -18.62 -4.06
CA PRO A 124 1.65 -17.18 -4.07
C PRO A 124 1.38 -16.57 -2.69
N THR A 125 2.04 -15.48 -2.42
CA THR A 125 1.74 -14.62 -1.27
C THR A 125 0.63 -13.65 -1.64
N ILE A 126 -0.39 -13.60 -0.81
CA ILE A 126 -1.43 -12.57 -0.83
C ILE A 126 -0.83 -11.33 -0.18
N LEU A 127 -0.61 -10.28 -0.95
CA LEU A 127 -0.04 -9.04 -0.46
C LEU A 127 -1.10 -8.14 0.16
N LEU A 128 -2.15 -7.82 -0.58
CA LEU A 128 -3.26 -7.00 -0.11
C LEU A 128 -4.54 -7.25 -0.92
N ASP A 129 -5.69 -6.90 -0.33
CA ASP A 129 -6.98 -6.83 -1.01
C ASP A 129 -7.28 -5.37 -1.39
N LYS A 130 -7.41 -5.11 -2.68
CA LYS A 130 -7.77 -3.77 -3.21
C LYS A 130 -9.23 -3.43 -3.02
N LYS A 131 -10.06 -4.38 -2.61
CA LYS A 131 -11.52 -4.22 -2.40
C LYS A 131 -12.26 -3.66 -3.62
N THR A 132 -11.79 -4.03 -4.79
CA THR A 132 -12.37 -3.62 -6.09
C THR A 132 -12.21 -4.73 -7.11
N GLY A 133 -13.02 -4.71 -8.15
CA GLY A 133 -12.85 -5.56 -9.36
C GLY A 133 -12.25 -4.81 -10.54
N ASP A 134 -11.70 -3.62 -10.32
CA ASP A 134 -11.14 -2.79 -11.39
C ASP A 134 -9.71 -3.22 -11.75
N ALA A 135 -9.52 -3.64 -13.00
CA ALA A 135 -8.23 -4.07 -13.52
C ALA A 135 -7.18 -2.97 -13.59
N HIS A 136 -7.59 -1.71 -13.51
CA HIS A 136 -6.63 -0.59 -13.44
C HIS A 136 -5.90 -0.52 -12.10
N ASP A 137 -6.34 -1.29 -11.12
CA ASP A 137 -5.71 -1.38 -9.80
C ASP A 137 -4.68 -2.53 -9.72
N ASN A 138 -4.33 -3.19 -10.84
CA ASN A 138 -3.35 -4.27 -10.88
C ASN A 138 -1.95 -3.83 -10.41
N PRO A 139 -1.19 -4.74 -9.74
CA PRO A 139 0.15 -4.43 -9.28
C PRO A 139 1.18 -4.45 -10.42
N VAL A 140 2.32 -3.80 -10.18
CA VAL A 140 3.55 -4.00 -10.94
C VAL A 140 4.70 -4.33 -10.01
N ILE A 141 5.74 -4.98 -10.52
CA ILE A 141 6.88 -5.48 -9.75
C ILE A 141 8.19 -4.86 -10.23
N SER A 142 9.10 -4.61 -9.31
CA SER A 142 10.51 -4.34 -9.60
C SER A 142 11.38 -5.06 -8.58
N VAL A 143 12.66 -5.25 -8.88
CA VAL A 143 13.64 -5.79 -7.94
C VAL A 143 14.81 -4.82 -7.89
N ASP A 144 15.23 -4.43 -6.69
CA ASP A 144 16.35 -3.51 -6.51
C ASP A 144 17.71 -4.22 -6.56
N ALA A 145 18.78 -3.45 -6.58
CA ALA A 145 20.15 -3.96 -6.64
C ALA A 145 20.55 -4.82 -5.43
N LYS A 146 19.80 -4.72 -4.31
CA LYS A 146 20.00 -5.54 -3.10
C LYS A 146 19.16 -6.81 -3.12
N GLY A 147 18.33 -7.02 -4.15
CA GLY A 147 17.47 -8.16 -4.31
C GLY A 147 16.10 -8.03 -3.63
N HIS A 148 15.76 -6.87 -3.03
CA HIS A 148 14.42 -6.68 -2.50
C HIS A 148 13.39 -6.56 -3.62
N ILE A 149 12.27 -7.24 -3.43
CA ILE A 149 11.14 -7.23 -4.35
C ILE A 149 10.24 -6.06 -3.97
N TRP A 150 9.94 -5.20 -4.92
CA TRP A 150 9.06 -4.04 -4.77
C TRP A 150 7.78 -4.25 -5.53
N ILE A 151 6.65 -4.02 -4.87
CA ILE A 151 5.32 -4.11 -5.47
C ILE A 151 4.64 -2.75 -5.38
N PHE A 152 4.30 -2.21 -6.54
CA PHE A 152 3.58 -0.95 -6.67
C PHE A 152 2.11 -1.27 -6.96
N SER A 153 1.29 -1.10 -5.94
CA SER A 153 -0.14 -1.38 -5.96
C SER A 153 -0.90 -0.17 -6.46
N THR A 154 -1.23 -0.17 -7.74
CA THR A 154 -1.85 0.96 -8.43
C THR A 154 -3.31 1.19 -8.03
N SER A 155 -3.87 2.31 -8.43
CA SER A 155 -5.28 2.65 -8.26
C SER A 155 -5.83 3.37 -9.48
N HIS A 156 -7.09 3.14 -9.78
CA HIS A 156 -7.80 3.90 -10.80
C HIS A 156 -8.51 5.09 -10.14
N GLY A 157 -8.12 6.29 -10.53
CA GLY A 157 -8.65 7.52 -9.93
C GLY A 157 -8.11 7.80 -8.52
N THR A 158 -8.90 8.48 -7.71
CA THR A 158 -8.54 8.96 -6.37
C THR A 158 -9.30 8.27 -5.23
N ASP A 159 -10.28 7.41 -5.55
CA ASP A 159 -11.18 6.81 -4.56
C ASP A 159 -10.49 5.77 -3.67
N ARG A 160 -9.42 5.17 -4.17
CA ARG A 160 -8.63 4.17 -3.46
C ARG A 160 -7.16 4.56 -3.47
N PRO A 161 -6.46 4.43 -2.35
CA PRO A 161 -5.03 4.73 -2.32
C PRO A 161 -4.20 3.71 -3.10
N SER A 162 -3.09 4.18 -3.67
CA SER A 162 -2.00 3.36 -4.14
C SER A 162 -1.05 3.05 -3.00
N TYR A 163 -0.35 1.91 -3.08
CA TYR A 163 0.59 1.48 -2.05
C TYR A 163 1.90 1.02 -2.66
N ILE A 164 2.98 1.18 -1.92
CA ILE A 164 4.30 0.64 -2.25
C ILE A 164 4.69 -0.35 -1.15
N HIS A 165 5.04 -1.57 -1.54
CA HIS A 165 5.54 -2.59 -0.62
C HIS A 165 6.92 -3.04 -1.03
N ARG A 166 7.73 -3.44 -0.04
CA ARG A 166 9.04 -4.03 -0.23
C ARG A 166 9.12 -5.35 0.50
N SER A 167 9.75 -6.36 -0.10
CA SER A 167 10.02 -7.62 0.61
C SER A 167 10.95 -7.37 1.79
N ARG A 168 10.70 -8.03 2.93
CA ARG A 168 11.53 -7.87 4.12
C ARG A 168 12.93 -8.46 3.96
N LYS A 169 13.07 -9.46 3.08
CA LYS A 169 14.35 -10.10 2.75
C LYS A 169 14.57 -10.09 1.24
N PRO A 170 15.84 -10.04 0.80
CA PRO A 170 16.16 -10.21 -0.61
C PRO A 170 15.61 -11.51 -1.19
N TYR A 171 15.05 -11.44 -2.39
CA TYR A 171 14.57 -12.58 -3.17
C TYR A 171 13.56 -13.47 -2.45
N ASP A 172 12.83 -12.91 -1.48
CA ASP A 172 11.86 -13.61 -0.63
C ASP A 172 10.46 -13.05 -0.83
N ILE A 173 9.48 -13.94 -0.94
CA ILE A 173 8.07 -13.57 -1.14
C ILE A 173 7.21 -13.82 0.10
N ASP A 174 7.78 -14.24 1.23
CA ASP A 174 6.99 -14.67 2.39
C ASP A 174 6.45 -13.48 3.19
N ALA A 175 7.19 -12.38 3.23
CA ALA A 175 6.78 -11.21 3.96
C ALA A 175 7.20 -9.90 3.29
N PHE A 176 6.25 -8.97 3.22
CA PHE A 176 6.42 -7.61 2.74
C PHE A 176 6.12 -6.62 3.85
N GLU A 177 6.67 -5.43 3.73
CA GLU A 177 6.36 -4.28 4.55
C GLU A 177 5.79 -3.15 3.68
N LEU A 178 4.87 -2.38 4.24
CA LEU A 178 4.38 -1.16 3.61
C LEU A 178 5.48 -0.10 3.70
N VAL A 179 5.80 0.53 2.59
CA VAL A 179 6.78 1.62 2.52
C VAL A 179 6.04 2.95 2.62
N PRO A 180 6.31 3.77 3.64
CA PRO A 180 5.73 5.10 3.78
C PRO A 180 6.41 6.08 2.81
N ALA A 181 6.24 5.84 1.50
CA ALA A 181 6.91 6.60 0.46
C ALA A 181 6.36 8.02 0.36
N THR A 182 7.29 8.97 0.20
CA THR A 182 6.98 10.38 0.00
C THR A 182 7.63 10.90 -1.27
N ARG A 183 7.13 12.01 -1.77
CA ARG A 183 7.74 12.77 -2.85
C ARG A 183 7.81 14.25 -2.49
N LEU A 184 8.75 14.93 -3.07
CA LEU A 184 8.82 16.38 -2.97
C LEU A 184 7.70 17.00 -3.82
N GLN A 185 6.97 17.97 -3.25
CA GLN A 185 6.00 18.79 -3.94
C GLN A 185 6.03 20.21 -3.36
N ASP A 186 6.38 21.19 -4.17
CA ASP A 186 6.45 22.60 -3.74
C ASP A 186 7.29 22.79 -2.46
N GLY A 187 8.43 22.09 -2.38
CA GLY A 187 9.33 22.09 -1.23
C GLY A 187 8.88 21.27 -0.01
N ASN A 188 7.74 20.58 -0.07
CA ASN A 188 7.21 19.77 1.03
C ASN A 188 7.22 18.27 0.70
N GLN A 189 7.46 17.43 1.70
CA GLN A 189 7.29 15.99 1.58
C GLN A 189 5.82 15.62 1.68
N VAL A 190 5.27 15.01 0.63
CA VAL A 190 3.88 14.55 0.57
C VAL A 190 3.83 13.05 0.26
N ALA A 191 2.86 12.35 0.80
CA ALA A 191 2.72 10.92 0.57
C ALA A 191 2.48 10.59 -0.91
N ILE A 192 3.12 9.53 -1.39
CA ILE A 192 2.82 8.92 -2.69
C ILE A 192 1.71 7.89 -2.50
N ASN A 193 0.49 8.26 -2.81
CA ASN A 193 -0.68 7.40 -2.62
C ASN A 193 -1.69 7.45 -3.78
N ASN A 194 -1.27 8.00 -4.93
CA ASN A 194 -2.13 8.10 -6.11
C ASN A 194 -1.30 7.97 -7.38
N PHE A 195 -1.29 6.77 -7.95
CA PHE A 195 -0.69 6.49 -9.24
C PHE A 195 -1.44 5.37 -9.98
N SER A 196 -1.60 5.54 -11.28
CA SER A 196 -2.24 4.59 -12.19
C SER A 196 -1.37 4.32 -13.39
N TYR A 197 -1.59 3.21 -14.09
CA TYR A 197 -0.83 2.84 -15.28
C TYR A 197 0.68 2.87 -15.04
N PHE A 198 1.07 2.32 -13.89
CA PHE A 198 2.43 2.46 -13.36
C PHE A 198 3.42 1.59 -14.12
N GLN A 199 4.58 2.16 -14.36
CA GLN A 199 5.71 1.47 -14.98
C GLN A 199 6.92 1.75 -14.09
N ALA A 200 7.54 0.71 -13.53
CA ALA A 200 8.62 0.83 -12.55
C ALA A 200 9.84 0.02 -12.97
N TRP A 201 10.98 0.67 -13.00
CA TRP A 201 12.27 0.02 -13.24
C TRP A 201 13.28 0.44 -12.18
N ASN A 202 14.06 -0.52 -11.70
CA ASN A 202 15.26 -0.24 -10.93
C ASN A 202 16.46 -0.28 -11.89
N LEU A 203 17.17 0.82 -12.00
CA LEU A 203 18.34 0.96 -12.85
C LEU A 203 19.59 0.76 -11.99
N PRO A 204 20.58 -0.06 -12.43
CA PRO A 204 21.81 -0.27 -11.68
C PRO A 204 22.48 1.05 -11.29
N GLN A 205 22.82 1.20 -10.01
CA GLN A 205 23.48 2.38 -9.43
C GLN A 205 22.70 3.70 -9.50
N LYS A 206 21.49 3.72 -10.06
CA LYS A 206 20.67 4.93 -10.19
C LYS A 206 19.35 4.86 -9.40
N GLY A 207 18.95 3.67 -8.94
CA GLY A 207 17.69 3.47 -8.25
C GLY A 207 16.50 3.39 -9.19
N PHE A 208 15.34 3.84 -8.75
CA PHE A 208 14.09 3.71 -9.46
C PHE A 208 13.82 4.85 -10.44
N VAL A 209 13.25 4.47 -11.58
CA VAL A 209 12.58 5.37 -12.53
C VAL A 209 11.18 4.86 -12.73
N CYS A 210 10.18 5.70 -12.50
CA CYS A 210 8.79 5.33 -12.63
C CYS A 210 8.01 6.31 -13.50
N PHE A 211 7.19 5.77 -14.40
CA PHE A 211 6.22 6.52 -15.18
C PHE A 211 4.81 6.11 -14.78
N PHE A 212 3.91 7.07 -14.69
CA PHE A 212 2.52 6.80 -14.31
C PHE A 212 1.58 7.92 -14.73
N THR A 213 0.30 7.60 -14.71
CA THR A 213 -0.75 8.59 -14.83
C THR A 213 -1.24 8.96 -13.43
N LYS A 214 -1.30 10.24 -13.12
CA LYS A 214 -1.88 10.76 -11.90
C LYS A 214 -3.18 11.49 -12.18
N TYR A 215 -4.18 11.19 -11.38
CA TYR A 215 -5.46 11.89 -11.36
C TYR A 215 -5.42 13.03 -10.35
N GLY A 216 -6.14 14.11 -10.63
CA GLY A 216 -6.30 15.23 -9.70
C GLY A 216 -5.09 16.18 -9.59
N TRP A 217 -4.20 16.21 -10.59
CA TRP A 217 -3.08 17.15 -10.65
C TRP A 217 -3.31 18.26 -11.70
N GLY A 218 -4.42 18.96 -11.57
CA GLY A 218 -4.76 20.10 -12.42
C GLY A 218 -5.31 19.71 -13.79
N ALA A 219 -4.61 18.87 -14.56
CA ALA A 219 -5.11 18.29 -15.79
C ALA A 219 -5.51 16.85 -15.57
N ASP A 220 -6.65 16.43 -16.11
CA ASP A 220 -7.07 15.05 -16.09
C ASP A 220 -6.03 14.15 -16.75
N ARG A 221 -5.61 13.09 -16.02
CA ARG A 221 -4.67 12.08 -16.52
C ARG A 221 -3.29 12.62 -16.93
N ALA A 222 -2.72 13.52 -16.15
CA ALA A 222 -1.35 13.96 -16.39
C ALA A 222 -0.37 12.78 -16.34
N LEU A 223 0.49 12.66 -17.37
CA LEU A 223 1.62 11.76 -17.34
C LEU A 223 2.70 12.35 -16.45
N ALA A 224 3.15 11.60 -15.49
CA ALA A 224 4.23 11.96 -14.59
C ALA A 224 5.36 10.95 -14.66
N PHE A 225 6.59 11.37 -14.35
CA PHE A 225 7.66 10.45 -14.01
C PHE A 225 8.34 10.93 -12.73
N ILE A 226 8.84 9.99 -11.96
CA ILE A 226 9.56 10.26 -10.71
C ILE A 226 10.75 9.31 -10.61
N THR A 227 11.74 9.72 -9.84
CA THR A 227 12.93 8.93 -9.56
C THR A 227 13.14 8.83 -8.07
N SER A 228 13.80 7.75 -7.63
CA SER A 228 14.18 7.54 -6.24
C SER A 228 15.43 6.69 -6.15
N SER A 229 16.37 7.04 -5.29
CA SER A 229 17.56 6.21 -5.04
C SER A 229 17.27 5.03 -4.12
N ASP A 230 16.24 5.10 -3.29
CA ASP A 230 15.94 4.17 -2.21
C ASP A 230 14.51 3.59 -2.22
N GLY A 231 13.64 4.13 -3.07
CA GLY A 231 12.23 3.75 -3.14
C GLY A 231 11.34 4.36 -2.06
N VAL A 232 11.89 5.17 -1.16
CA VAL A 232 11.18 5.84 -0.06
C VAL A 232 10.98 7.32 -0.37
N GLU A 233 12.06 8.02 -0.67
CA GLU A 233 12.01 9.42 -1.05
C GLU A 233 12.10 9.56 -2.57
N TRP A 234 11.10 10.22 -3.14
CA TRP A 234 10.97 10.38 -4.57
C TRP A 234 11.11 11.84 -4.99
N SER A 235 11.66 12.02 -6.17
CA SER A 235 11.83 13.33 -6.76
C SER A 235 10.51 14.08 -6.91
N GLU A 236 10.63 15.37 -7.02
CA GLU A 236 9.58 16.17 -7.62
C GLU A 236 9.38 15.75 -9.08
N ARG A 237 8.17 15.93 -9.56
CA ARG A 237 7.72 15.57 -10.90
C ARG A 237 8.49 16.35 -11.99
#